data_270546203b576d9a1aacf32c1a8bd679
#
_entry.id   270546203b576d9a1aacf32c1a8bd679
#
_cell.length_a   1.000
_cell.length_b   1.000
_cell.length_c   1.000
_cell.angle_alpha   90.00
_cell.angle_beta   90.00
_cell.angle_gamma   90.00
#
_symmetry.space_group_name_H-M   'P 1'
#
loop_
_entity.id
_entity.type
_entity.pdbx_description
1 polymer ?
#
loop_
_entity_poly.entity_id
_entity_poly.type
_entity_poly.pdbx_seq_one_letter_code
_entity_poly.pdbx_strand_id
1 'polypeptide(L)'
;SDVYKRQDKAIPQIPVPDLDPHLNPEYNFDTFIEGYSNKLSRSVAEAVALNPAKTIFNPLFLYGASGVGKTHLANAIGTKIKELYPEKRVLYVSAHLFQVQYTDSVRNNTTNDFINFYQTIDILIIDDIQEFAGVTKTQNTFFHIFNHLHQNGKQLILTSDRAPVLLQGMEERLITRFKWGMVAELEKPTVELRKNILRNKIHRDGLQFPPEVIDYIAENVGNSVRDLEGIVISIMAHSTIYNKEIDLELAQRIVRKVVNCESKSITIDDIITTVCKHFGLENAAIHTKSRKREVVQARQIAMYLAKNHTDFSTAKIGTLIGNKDHATVLHACKTIKQLKEVDKSFRAEIDEIQTALKKGN
;
A
#
# COMPACT_ATOMS: atom_id res chain seq x y z
N SER A 1 -3.07 -59.43 44.14
CA SER A 1 -2.91 -58.82 42.82
C SER A 1 -3.47 -57.40 42.85
N ASP A 2 -2.61 -56.43 43.19
CA ASP A 2 -2.96 -55.02 43.26
C ASP A 2 -2.63 -54.36 41.93
N VAL A 3 -3.69 -53.95 41.27
CA VAL A 3 -3.64 -53.22 40.01
C VAL A 3 -3.23 -51.77 40.30
N TYR A 4 -2.07 -51.35 39.83
CA TYR A 4 -1.61 -50.00 39.83
C TYR A 4 -2.57 -49.08 39.05
N LYS A 5 -3.43 -48.36 39.70
CA LYS A 5 -4.11 -47.16 39.17
C LYS A 5 -3.10 -46.01 39.06
N ARG A 6 -2.49 -45.83 37.90
CA ARG A 6 -1.84 -44.55 37.57
C ARG A 6 -2.90 -43.44 37.54
N GLN A 7 -2.90 -42.60 38.53
CA GLN A 7 -3.57 -41.33 38.47
C GLN A 7 -2.78 -40.44 37.50
N ASP A 8 -3.38 -40.19 36.34
CA ASP A 8 -2.92 -39.09 35.47
C ASP A 8 -3.06 -37.80 36.24
N LYS A 9 -1.98 -37.34 36.84
CA LYS A 9 -1.87 -35.97 37.37
C LYS A 9 -1.89 -35.05 36.13
N ALA A 10 -3.03 -34.36 35.93
CA ALA A 10 -3.11 -33.27 35.00
C ALA A 10 -1.96 -32.29 35.32
N ILE A 11 -1.06 -32.13 34.36
CA ILE A 11 0.00 -31.11 34.45
C ILE A 11 -0.70 -29.77 34.55
N PRO A 12 -0.42 -28.96 35.61
CA PRO A 12 -1.01 -27.63 35.71
C PRO A 12 -0.65 -26.86 34.42
N GLN A 13 -1.63 -26.53 33.63
CA GLN A 13 -1.44 -25.59 32.51
C GLN A 13 -1.13 -24.24 33.15
N ILE A 14 0.13 -23.83 33.09
CA ILE A 14 0.53 -22.46 33.44
C ILE A 14 -0.29 -21.56 32.51
N PRO A 15 -1.10 -20.60 33.01
CA PRO A 15 -1.82 -19.69 32.17
C PRO A 15 -0.82 -18.95 31.31
N VAL A 16 -0.81 -19.23 30.00
CA VAL A 16 -0.02 -18.44 29.07
C VAL A 16 -0.59 -17.03 29.10
N PRO A 17 0.21 -15.98 29.37
CA PRO A 17 -0.28 -14.63 29.44
C PRO A 17 -1.12 -14.33 28.19
N ASP A 18 -2.26 -13.65 28.40
CA ASP A 18 -3.15 -13.26 27.30
C ASP A 18 -2.36 -12.38 26.35
N LEU A 19 -2.19 -12.84 25.12
CA LEU A 19 -1.46 -12.11 24.08
C LEU A 19 -2.35 -11.00 23.54
N ASP A 20 -1.90 -9.74 23.63
CA ASP A 20 -2.55 -8.67 22.87
C ASP A 20 -2.46 -8.97 21.38
N PRO A 21 -3.59 -9.17 20.69
CA PRO A 21 -3.60 -9.49 19.28
C PRO A 21 -3.22 -8.30 18.39
N HIS A 22 -3.13 -7.08 18.93
CA HIS A 22 -2.89 -5.82 18.20
C HIS A 22 -3.89 -5.56 17.08
N LEU A 23 -5.12 -6.05 17.21
CA LEU A 23 -6.19 -5.86 16.24
C LEU A 23 -6.92 -4.54 16.49
N ASN A 24 -7.36 -3.90 15.41
CA ASN A 24 -8.27 -2.76 15.50
C ASN A 24 -9.72 -3.27 15.54
N PRO A 25 -10.46 -3.12 16.66
CA PRO A 25 -11.82 -3.63 16.79
C PRO A 25 -12.84 -2.96 15.86
N GLU A 26 -12.53 -1.76 15.35
CA GLU A 26 -13.37 -1.09 14.36
C GLU A 26 -13.30 -1.75 12.97
N TYR A 27 -12.25 -2.52 12.70
CA TYR A 27 -12.06 -3.23 11.45
C TYR A 27 -12.60 -4.66 11.58
N ASN A 28 -13.90 -4.80 11.34
CA ASN A 28 -14.61 -6.07 11.39
C ASN A 28 -15.43 -6.30 10.11
N PHE A 29 -16.08 -7.45 9.97
CA PHE A 29 -16.88 -7.78 8.78
C PHE A 29 -18.14 -6.92 8.65
N ASP A 30 -18.70 -6.40 9.74
CA ASP A 30 -19.90 -5.54 9.69
C ASP A 30 -19.56 -4.15 9.13
N THR A 31 -18.35 -3.67 9.40
CA THR A 31 -17.85 -2.39 8.88
C THR A 31 -17.16 -2.51 7.51
N PHE A 32 -16.85 -3.73 7.07
CA PHE A 32 -16.33 -3.98 5.73
C PHE A 32 -17.44 -4.11 4.71
N ILE A 33 -17.72 -3.05 3.98
CA ILE A 33 -18.84 -3.00 3.03
C ILE A 33 -18.54 -3.87 1.81
N GLU A 34 -19.43 -4.84 1.55
CA GLU A 34 -19.35 -5.72 0.38
C GLU A 34 -19.83 -5.02 -0.88
N GLY A 35 -19.15 -5.29 -1.97
CA GLY A 35 -19.52 -4.92 -3.32
C GLY A 35 -18.94 -5.91 -4.33
N TYR A 36 -19.24 -5.72 -5.61
CA TYR A 36 -18.79 -6.63 -6.65
C TYR A 36 -17.28 -6.82 -6.67
N SER A 37 -16.51 -5.73 -6.53
CA SER A 37 -15.05 -5.72 -6.64
C SER A 37 -14.30 -6.39 -5.46
N ASN A 38 -14.95 -6.61 -4.31
CA ASN A 38 -14.31 -7.20 -3.13
C ASN A 38 -15.03 -8.46 -2.62
N LYS A 39 -16.08 -8.92 -3.30
CA LYS A 39 -16.92 -10.03 -2.86
C LYS A 39 -16.14 -11.33 -2.68
N LEU A 40 -15.30 -11.68 -3.66
CA LEU A 40 -14.48 -12.91 -3.59
C LEU A 40 -13.55 -12.87 -2.37
N SER A 41 -12.79 -11.79 -2.22
CA SER A 41 -11.83 -11.63 -1.13
C SER A 41 -12.52 -11.64 0.23
N ARG A 42 -13.69 -11.02 0.35
CA ARG A 42 -14.52 -11.07 1.57
C ARG A 42 -15.00 -12.49 1.87
N SER A 43 -15.57 -13.19 0.89
CA SER A 43 -16.08 -14.56 1.10
C SER A 43 -14.97 -15.54 1.52
N VAL A 44 -13.77 -15.42 0.91
CA VAL A 44 -12.59 -16.21 1.31
C VAL A 44 -12.16 -15.87 2.74
N ALA A 45 -12.14 -14.57 3.08
CA ALA A 45 -11.79 -14.10 4.42
C ALA A 45 -12.76 -14.64 5.49
N GLU A 46 -14.07 -14.62 5.22
CA GLU A 46 -15.09 -15.18 6.11
C GLU A 46 -14.90 -16.70 6.28
N ALA A 47 -14.61 -17.44 5.19
CA ALA A 47 -14.35 -18.87 5.27
C ALA A 47 -13.12 -19.19 6.13
N VAL A 48 -12.04 -18.40 6.02
CA VAL A 48 -10.85 -18.53 6.87
C VAL A 48 -11.17 -18.18 8.33
N ALA A 49 -11.95 -17.14 8.58
CA ALA A 49 -12.33 -16.73 9.94
C ALA A 49 -13.19 -17.81 10.64
N LEU A 50 -14.10 -18.46 9.91
CA LEU A 50 -14.94 -19.51 10.45
C LEU A 50 -14.19 -20.83 10.71
N ASN A 51 -13.17 -21.14 9.91
CA ASN A 51 -12.43 -22.40 10.01
C ASN A 51 -10.92 -22.17 9.80
N PRO A 52 -10.22 -21.47 10.70
CA PRO A 52 -8.82 -21.12 10.54
C PRO A 52 -7.95 -22.39 10.45
N ALA A 53 -7.05 -22.39 9.47
CA ALA A 53 -6.13 -23.47 9.13
C ALA A 53 -6.77 -24.81 8.72
N LYS A 54 -8.09 -24.89 8.63
CA LYS A 54 -8.82 -26.10 8.16
C LYS A 54 -9.29 -25.96 6.71
N THR A 55 -9.17 -24.79 6.11
CA THR A 55 -9.47 -24.55 4.70
C THR A 55 -8.21 -24.73 3.85
N ILE A 56 -8.40 -24.85 2.53
CA ILE A 56 -7.30 -24.85 1.56
C ILE A 56 -6.66 -23.43 1.41
N PHE A 57 -7.22 -22.41 2.08
CA PHE A 57 -6.81 -21.02 2.00
C PHE A 57 -5.70 -20.69 3.01
N ASN A 58 -4.64 -21.49 3.05
CA ASN A 58 -3.50 -21.29 3.93
C ASN A 58 -2.17 -21.43 3.18
N PRO A 59 -1.38 -20.36 3.00
CA PRO A 59 -1.66 -18.99 3.45
C PRO A 59 -2.79 -18.32 2.68
N LEU A 60 -3.43 -17.32 3.30
CA LEU A 60 -4.26 -16.35 2.59
C LEU A 60 -3.41 -15.12 2.27
N PHE A 61 -3.25 -14.82 1.00
CA PHE A 61 -2.50 -13.66 0.52
C PHE A 61 -3.48 -12.65 -0.11
N LEU A 62 -3.69 -11.52 0.56
CA LEU A 62 -4.56 -10.43 0.13
C LEU A 62 -3.72 -9.34 -0.54
N TYR A 63 -3.99 -9.01 -1.78
CA TYR A 63 -3.26 -7.93 -2.44
C TYR A 63 -4.18 -6.95 -3.16
N GLY A 64 -3.66 -5.78 -3.47
CA GLY A 64 -4.38 -4.71 -4.17
C GLY A 64 -3.78 -3.34 -3.90
N ALA A 65 -4.22 -2.33 -4.62
CA ALA A 65 -3.74 -0.97 -4.49
C ALA A 65 -3.82 -0.44 -3.04
N SER A 66 -3.09 0.63 -2.74
CA SER A 66 -3.20 1.28 -1.43
C SER A 66 -4.63 1.75 -1.18
N GLY A 67 -5.12 1.60 0.06
CA GLY A 67 -6.43 2.11 0.48
C GLY A 67 -7.66 1.35 -0.01
N VAL A 68 -7.51 0.13 -0.59
CA VAL A 68 -8.68 -0.69 -1.02
C VAL A 68 -9.31 -1.52 0.10
N GLY A 69 -8.75 -1.52 1.32
CA GLY A 69 -9.30 -2.22 2.48
C GLY A 69 -8.57 -3.51 2.89
N LYS A 70 -7.34 -3.77 2.42
CA LYS A 70 -6.56 -4.97 2.79
C LYS A 70 -6.38 -5.11 4.30
N THR A 71 -5.85 -4.07 4.94
CA THR A 71 -5.65 -4.01 6.41
C THR A 71 -6.96 -4.20 7.17
N HIS A 72 -8.06 -3.59 6.69
CA HIS A 72 -9.39 -3.76 7.26
C HIS A 72 -9.81 -5.24 7.22
N LEU A 73 -9.75 -5.86 6.05
CA LEU A 73 -10.16 -7.26 5.88
C LEU A 73 -9.28 -8.22 6.71
N ALA A 74 -7.97 -7.99 6.77
CA ALA A 74 -7.05 -8.77 7.58
C ALA A 74 -7.37 -8.67 9.09
N ASN A 75 -7.67 -7.46 9.59
CA ASN A 75 -8.14 -7.26 10.96
C ASN A 75 -9.51 -7.92 11.20
N ALA A 76 -10.45 -7.80 10.26
CA ALA A 76 -11.77 -8.42 10.37
C ALA A 76 -11.69 -9.94 10.55
N ILE A 77 -10.77 -10.59 9.83
CA ILE A 77 -10.51 -12.04 10.01
C ILE A 77 -10.02 -12.30 11.44
N GLY A 78 -9.00 -11.56 11.89
CA GLY A 78 -8.42 -11.73 13.23
C GLY A 78 -9.44 -11.50 14.36
N THR A 79 -10.22 -10.43 14.26
CA THR A 79 -11.29 -10.10 15.21
C THR A 79 -12.34 -11.21 15.26
N LYS A 80 -12.78 -11.69 14.11
CA LYS A 80 -13.79 -12.77 14.03
C LYS A 80 -13.26 -14.09 14.60
N ILE A 81 -11.99 -14.42 14.35
CA ILE A 81 -11.37 -15.61 14.94
C ILE A 81 -11.31 -15.48 16.47
N LYS A 82 -10.94 -14.31 17.00
CA LYS A 82 -10.87 -14.07 18.46
C LYS A 82 -12.25 -14.18 19.12
N GLU A 83 -13.31 -13.75 18.43
CA GLU A 83 -14.69 -13.94 18.88
C GLU A 83 -15.10 -15.40 18.95
N LEU A 84 -14.78 -16.19 17.90
CA LEU A 84 -15.20 -17.59 17.76
C LEU A 84 -14.30 -18.56 18.53
N TYR A 85 -13.02 -18.23 18.66
CA TYR A 85 -11.98 -19.06 19.26
C TYR A 85 -11.10 -18.23 20.21
N PRO A 86 -11.63 -17.84 21.39
CA PRO A 86 -10.92 -16.97 22.34
C PRO A 86 -9.56 -17.52 22.79
N GLU A 87 -9.43 -18.88 22.84
CA GLU A 87 -8.23 -19.59 23.24
C GLU A 87 -7.08 -19.50 22.22
N LYS A 88 -7.39 -19.17 20.95
CA LYS A 88 -6.37 -19.08 19.90
C LYS A 88 -5.52 -17.85 20.04
N ARG A 89 -4.24 -18.04 19.87
CA ARG A 89 -3.24 -16.95 19.86
C ARG A 89 -3.23 -16.29 18.50
N VAL A 90 -3.92 -15.16 18.38
CA VAL A 90 -3.95 -14.31 17.18
C VAL A 90 -2.95 -13.17 17.36
N LEU A 91 -2.15 -12.91 16.34
CA LEU A 91 -1.23 -11.77 16.32
C LEU A 91 -1.32 -11.05 14.97
N TYR A 92 -1.64 -9.77 15.01
CA TYR A 92 -1.47 -8.85 13.88
C TYR A 92 -0.18 -8.06 14.06
N VAL A 93 0.63 -7.97 13.03
CA VAL A 93 1.86 -7.17 13.02
C VAL A 93 2.13 -6.64 11.60
N SER A 94 2.56 -5.39 11.48
CA SER A 94 3.08 -4.90 10.20
C SER A 94 4.45 -5.52 9.90
N ALA A 95 4.77 -5.70 8.63
CA ALA A 95 6.10 -6.17 8.23
C ALA A 95 7.22 -5.27 8.75
N HIS A 96 6.98 -3.95 8.80
CA HIS A 96 7.91 -2.99 9.41
C HIS A 96 8.17 -3.29 10.89
N LEU A 97 7.10 -3.46 11.69
CA LEU A 97 7.23 -3.75 13.12
C LEU A 97 7.93 -5.10 13.36
N PHE A 98 7.59 -6.13 12.57
CA PHE A 98 8.29 -7.41 12.60
C PHE A 98 9.80 -7.25 12.38
N GLN A 99 10.18 -6.43 11.40
CA GLN A 99 11.58 -6.14 11.07
C GLN A 99 12.29 -5.40 12.22
N VAL A 100 11.63 -4.43 12.85
CA VAL A 100 12.16 -3.71 14.01
C VAL A 100 12.39 -4.68 15.17
N GLN A 101 11.39 -5.48 15.54
CA GLN A 101 11.49 -6.49 16.61
C GLN A 101 12.58 -7.51 16.34
N TYR A 102 12.70 -7.99 15.10
CA TYR A 102 13.79 -8.90 14.70
C TYR A 102 15.17 -8.23 14.87
N THR A 103 15.32 -6.99 14.40
CA THR A 103 16.58 -6.26 14.52
C THR A 103 17.00 -6.05 15.97
N ASP A 104 16.04 -5.72 16.82
CA ASP A 104 16.27 -5.55 18.26
C ASP A 104 16.64 -6.89 18.92
N SER A 105 16.01 -7.99 18.53
CA SER A 105 16.36 -9.32 19.03
C SER A 105 17.80 -9.73 18.66
N VAL A 106 18.26 -9.35 17.46
CA VAL A 106 19.65 -9.58 17.04
C VAL A 106 20.62 -8.74 17.88
N ARG A 107 20.31 -7.47 18.13
CA ARG A 107 21.14 -6.58 18.96
C ARG A 107 21.28 -7.07 20.40
N ASN A 108 20.18 -7.62 20.94
CA ASN A 108 20.11 -8.10 22.31
C ASN A 108 20.50 -9.57 22.47
N ASN A 109 20.91 -10.26 21.41
CA ASN A 109 21.19 -11.70 21.38
C ASN A 109 20.01 -12.59 21.82
N THR A 110 18.76 -12.17 21.56
CA THR A 110 17.52 -12.86 21.91
C THR A 110 16.75 -13.38 20.68
N THR A 111 17.47 -13.63 19.58
CA THR A 111 16.84 -14.08 18.32
C THR A 111 16.09 -15.39 18.46
N ASN A 112 16.56 -16.32 19.31
CA ASN A 112 15.87 -17.57 19.56
C ASN A 112 14.53 -17.34 20.29
N ASP A 113 14.48 -16.42 21.24
CA ASP A 113 13.24 -16.08 21.95
C ASP A 113 12.24 -15.44 21.01
N PHE A 114 12.71 -14.56 20.10
CA PHE A 114 11.89 -13.98 19.04
C PHE A 114 11.27 -15.06 18.14
N ILE A 115 12.07 -16.00 17.64
CA ILE A 115 11.58 -17.08 16.78
C ILE A 115 10.59 -17.95 17.56
N ASN A 116 10.95 -18.38 18.77
CA ASN A 116 10.10 -19.19 19.63
C ASN A 116 8.75 -18.51 19.90
N PHE A 117 8.75 -17.21 20.19
CA PHE A 117 7.53 -16.44 20.39
C PHE A 117 6.60 -16.53 19.16
N TYR A 118 7.10 -16.24 17.96
CA TYR A 118 6.29 -16.29 16.75
C TYR A 118 5.80 -17.71 16.44
N GLN A 119 6.56 -18.76 16.78
CA GLN A 119 6.16 -20.14 16.60
C GLN A 119 5.01 -20.59 17.51
N THR A 120 4.73 -19.86 18.59
CA THR A 120 3.58 -20.14 19.47
C THR A 120 2.26 -19.57 18.95
N ILE A 121 2.27 -18.77 17.89
CA ILE A 121 1.09 -18.10 17.36
C ILE A 121 0.25 -19.12 16.56
N ASP A 122 -1.08 -19.07 16.74
CA ASP A 122 -2.02 -19.91 15.97
C ASP A 122 -2.45 -19.25 14.68
N ILE A 123 -2.64 -17.92 14.70
CA ILE A 123 -3.02 -17.12 13.54
C ILE A 123 -2.08 -15.93 13.46
N LEU A 124 -1.20 -15.93 12.45
CA LEU A 124 -0.27 -14.84 12.20
C LEU A 124 -0.74 -14.01 11.01
N ILE A 125 -0.95 -12.72 11.24
CA ILE A 125 -1.32 -11.74 10.24
C ILE A 125 -0.14 -10.79 10.06
N ILE A 126 0.45 -10.79 8.85
CA ILE A 126 1.52 -9.85 8.47
C ILE A 126 0.96 -8.86 7.46
N ASP A 127 0.91 -7.60 7.84
CA ASP A 127 0.44 -6.52 6.96
C ASP A 127 1.61 -5.87 6.22
N ASP A 128 1.40 -5.55 4.95
CA ASP A 128 2.37 -4.90 4.05
C ASP A 128 3.69 -5.68 3.88
N ILE A 129 3.59 -6.97 3.53
CA ILE A 129 4.73 -7.89 3.38
C ILE A 129 5.79 -7.40 2.37
N GLN A 130 5.44 -6.54 1.42
CA GLN A 130 6.38 -5.93 0.46
C GLN A 130 7.52 -5.16 1.14
N GLU A 131 7.36 -4.73 2.39
CA GLU A 131 8.41 -4.05 3.15
C GLU A 131 9.61 -4.96 3.50
N PHE A 132 9.45 -6.29 3.40
CA PHE A 132 10.59 -7.20 3.53
C PHE A 132 11.51 -7.19 2.30
N ALA A 133 11.12 -6.56 1.19
CA ALA A 133 11.90 -6.53 -0.03
C ALA A 133 13.31 -5.98 0.19
N GLY A 134 14.33 -6.72 -0.25
CA GLY A 134 15.73 -6.34 -0.08
C GLY A 134 16.34 -6.59 1.31
N VAL A 135 15.55 -7.03 2.29
CA VAL A 135 16.03 -7.28 3.67
C VAL A 135 16.25 -8.78 3.91
N THR A 136 17.29 -9.33 3.33
CA THR A 136 17.57 -10.78 3.27
C THR A 136 17.53 -11.47 4.64
N LYS A 137 18.11 -10.87 5.70
CA LYS A 137 18.13 -11.48 7.03
C LYS A 137 16.73 -11.66 7.62
N THR A 138 15.88 -10.64 7.48
CA THR A 138 14.47 -10.69 7.90
C THR A 138 13.70 -11.73 7.10
N GLN A 139 13.89 -11.76 5.77
CA GLN A 139 13.26 -12.75 4.90
C GLN A 139 13.63 -14.18 5.29
N ASN A 140 14.90 -14.45 5.60
CA ASN A 140 15.37 -15.75 6.06
C ASN A 140 14.69 -16.18 7.36
N THR A 141 14.62 -15.30 8.35
CA THR A 141 13.97 -15.58 9.63
C THR A 141 12.48 -15.80 9.46
N PHE A 142 11.82 -14.93 8.69
CA PHE A 142 10.40 -15.10 8.38
C PHE A 142 10.11 -16.41 7.64
N PHE A 143 10.97 -16.82 6.72
CA PHE A 143 10.86 -18.09 6.02
C PHE A 143 10.84 -19.30 6.98
N HIS A 144 11.68 -19.30 8.01
CA HIS A 144 11.69 -20.36 9.01
C HIS A 144 10.42 -20.35 9.87
N ILE A 145 9.97 -19.18 10.30
CA ILE A 145 8.73 -19.01 11.06
C ILE A 145 7.53 -19.45 10.20
N PHE A 146 7.45 -18.99 8.95
CA PHE A 146 6.40 -19.36 8.01
C PHE A 146 6.29 -20.88 7.85
N ASN A 147 7.40 -21.57 7.57
CA ASN A 147 7.40 -23.01 7.39
C ASN A 147 6.95 -23.74 8.66
N HIS A 148 7.44 -23.32 9.83
CA HIS A 148 7.04 -23.92 11.11
C HIS A 148 5.54 -23.78 11.33
N LEU A 149 4.98 -22.59 11.15
CA LEU A 149 3.55 -22.34 11.34
C LEU A 149 2.71 -23.14 10.34
N HIS A 150 3.06 -23.11 9.08
CA HIS A 150 2.34 -23.82 8.04
C HIS A 150 2.34 -25.34 8.26
N GLN A 151 3.50 -25.95 8.60
CA GLN A 151 3.63 -27.38 8.87
C GLN A 151 2.87 -27.82 10.12
N ASN A 152 2.70 -26.93 11.10
CA ASN A 152 1.95 -27.21 12.33
C ASN A 152 0.46 -26.83 12.22
N GLY A 153 -0.06 -26.61 11.02
CA GLY A 153 -1.48 -26.33 10.80
C GLY A 153 -1.92 -25.00 11.43
N LYS A 154 -1.04 -24.00 11.45
CA LYS A 154 -1.36 -22.63 11.89
C LYS A 154 -1.75 -21.78 10.69
N GLN A 155 -2.67 -20.82 10.88
CA GLN A 155 -3.12 -19.94 9.80
C GLN A 155 -2.17 -18.78 9.58
N LEU A 156 -1.85 -18.55 8.32
CA LEU A 156 -1.07 -17.39 7.86
C LEU A 156 -1.95 -16.51 6.98
N ILE A 157 -1.93 -15.20 7.27
CA ILE A 157 -2.63 -14.17 6.50
C ILE A 157 -1.61 -13.09 6.18
N LEU A 158 -1.45 -12.77 4.91
CA LEU A 158 -0.46 -11.81 4.42
C LEU A 158 -1.17 -10.77 3.58
N THR A 159 -0.81 -9.52 3.73
CA THR A 159 -1.27 -8.46 2.83
C THR A 159 -0.13 -7.84 2.04
N SER A 160 -0.42 -7.30 0.86
CA SER A 160 0.56 -6.63 0.00
C SER A 160 -0.10 -5.59 -0.90
N ASP A 161 0.68 -4.61 -1.34
CA ASP A 161 0.26 -3.64 -2.35
C ASP A 161 0.22 -4.22 -3.78
N ARG A 162 0.81 -5.42 -3.98
CA ARG A 162 0.94 -6.10 -5.28
C ARG A 162 0.92 -7.61 -5.15
N ALA A 163 0.65 -8.31 -6.26
CA ALA A 163 0.65 -9.75 -6.33
C ALA A 163 2.05 -10.34 -6.01
N PRO A 164 2.13 -11.59 -5.46
CA PRO A 164 3.40 -12.23 -5.09
C PRO A 164 4.44 -12.23 -6.20
N VAL A 165 4.02 -12.45 -7.45
CA VAL A 165 4.92 -12.49 -8.63
C VAL A 165 5.58 -11.14 -8.96
N LEU A 166 5.04 -10.05 -8.43
CA LEU A 166 5.54 -8.67 -8.65
C LEU A 166 6.39 -8.15 -7.48
N LEU A 167 6.65 -8.96 -6.46
CA LEU A 167 7.45 -8.60 -5.29
C LEU A 167 8.94 -8.61 -5.62
N GLN A 168 9.43 -7.54 -6.23
CA GLN A 168 10.86 -7.37 -6.52
C GLN A 168 11.66 -7.26 -5.22
N GLY A 169 12.81 -7.95 -5.12
CA GLY A 169 13.65 -7.98 -3.92
C GLY A 169 13.17 -8.97 -2.84
N MET A 170 12.10 -9.73 -3.11
CA MET A 170 11.69 -10.86 -2.28
C MET A 170 12.34 -12.14 -2.78
N GLU A 171 12.80 -13.00 -1.88
CA GLU A 171 13.38 -14.30 -2.23
C GLU A 171 12.34 -15.22 -2.89
N GLU A 172 12.71 -15.90 -3.96
CA GLU A 172 11.82 -16.76 -4.75
C GLU A 172 11.16 -17.85 -3.92
N ARG A 173 11.87 -18.38 -2.92
CA ARG A 173 11.32 -19.38 -1.99
C ARG A 173 10.15 -18.84 -1.16
N LEU A 174 10.11 -17.56 -0.80
CA LEU A 174 8.97 -16.92 -0.13
C LEU A 174 7.83 -16.69 -1.12
N ILE A 175 8.14 -16.17 -2.32
CA ILE A 175 7.15 -15.97 -3.38
C ILE A 175 6.41 -17.27 -3.70
N THR A 176 7.14 -18.39 -3.79
CA THR A 176 6.55 -19.72 -4.02
C THR A 176 5.58 -20.10 -2.90
N ARG A 177 5.94 -19.85 -1.64
CA ARG A 177 5.10 -20.16 -0.48
C ARG A 177 3.85 -19.30 -0.39
N PHE A 178 3.96 -18.01 -0.72
CA PHE A 178 2.81 -17.10 -0.75
C PHE A 178 1.73 -17.55 -1.74
N LYS A 179 2.10 -18.34 -2.76
CA LYS A 179 1.20 -18.92 -3.76
C LYS A 179 0.63 -20.28 -3.40
N TRP A 180 1.04 -20.90 -2.29
CA TRP A 180 0.56 -22.24 -1.93
C TRP A 180 -0.92 -22.32 -1.59
N GLY A 181 -1.45 -21.28 -0.97
CA GLY A 181 -2.87 -21.19 -0.59
C GLY A 181 -3.68 -20.34 -1.55
N MET A 182 -4.42 -19.38 -1.02
CA MET A 182 -5.26 -18.47 -1.80
C MET A 182 -4.60 -17.11 -1.96
N VAL A 183 -4.47 -16.67 -3.21
CA VAL A 183 -4.07 -15.32 -3.56
C VAL A 183 -5.32 -14.59 -4.05
N ALA A 184 -5.80 -13.61 -3.27
CA ALA A 184 -7.03 -12.89 -3.54
C ALA A 184 -6.75 -11.40 -3.73
N GLU A 185 -7.25 -10.86 -4.84
CA GLU A 185 -7.15 -9.44 -5.15
C GLU A 185 -8.31 -8.66 -4.51
N LEU A 186 -7.99 -7.52 -3.90
CA LEU A 186 -8.95 -6.48 -3.63
C LEU A 186 -8.83 -5.41 -4.71
N GLU A 187 -9.78 -5.42 -5.63
CA GLU A 187 -9.85 -4.44 -6.70
C GLU A 187 -10.26 -3.06 -6.17
N LYS A 188 -10.00 -2.03 -6.97
CA LYS A 188 -10.48 -0.68 -6.64
C LYS A 188 -12.01 -0.66 -6.54
N PRO A 189 -12.57 0.05 -5.56
CA PRO A 189 -14.01 0.09 -5.38
C PRO A 189 -14.71 0.77 -6.56
N THR A 190 -15.78 0.15 -7.04
CA THR A 190 -16.68 0.76 -8.03
C THR A 190 -17.35 2.01 -7.47
N VAL A 191 -17.90 2.87 -8.33
CA VAL A 191 -18.67 4.06 -7.88
C VAL A 191 -19.76 3.67 -6.90
N GLU A 192 -20.51 2.61 -7.19
CA GLU A 192 -21.58 2.13 -6.32
C GLU A 192 -21.07 1.67 -4.95
N LEU A 193 -19.97 0.91 -4.93
CA LEU A 193 -19.36 0.51 -3.66
C LEU A 193 -18.87 1.73 -2.87
N ARG A 194 -18.29 2.75 -3.53
CA ARG A 194 -17.88 4.00 -2.87
C ARG A 194 -19.07 4.74 -2.26
N LYS A 195 -20.21 4.83 -2.96
CA LYS A 195 -21.45 5.41 -2.44
C LYS A 195 -21.91 4.67 -1.18
N ASN A 196 -21.89 3.36 -1.19
CA ASN A 196 -22.30 2.54 -0.06
C ASN A 196 -21.34 2.68 1.14
N ILE A 197 -20.02 2.72 0.89
CA ILE A 197 -19.01 2.98 1.94
C ILE A 197 -19.26 4.35 2.56
N LEU A 198 -19.44 5.40 1.77
CA LEU A 198 -19.71 6.76 2.25
C LEU A 198 -20.99 6.82 3.07
N ARG A 199 -22.11 6.26 2.58
CA ARG A 199 -23.39 6.22 3.29
C ARG A 199 -23.25 5.52 4.64
N ASN A 200 -22.61 4.36 4.67
CA ASN A 200 -22.38 3.62 5.90
C ASN A 200 -21.52 4.40 6.90
N LYS A 201 -20.41 4.99 6.44
CA LYS A 201 -19.53 5.81 7.27
C LYS A 201 -20.26 7.03 7.85
N ILE A 202 -20.94 7.79 7.00
CA ILE A 202 -21.72 8.97 7.39
C ILE A 202 -22.79 8.61 8.41
N HIS A 203 -23.55 7.53 8.17
CA HIS A 203 -24.58 7.06 9.10
C HIS A 203 -24.00 6.62 10.44
N ARG A 204 -22.92 5.85 10.43
CA ARG A 204 -22.26 5.36 11.65
C ARG A 204 -21.68 6.49 12.49
N ASP A 205 -21.15 7.52 11.85
CA ASP A 205 -20.61 8.69 12.54
C ASP A 205 -21.69 9.69 12.97
N GLY A 206 -23.00 9.36 12.76
CA GLY A 206 -24.13 10.21 13.13
C GLY A 206 -24.26 11.49 12.30
N LEU A 207 -23.69 11.49 11.09
CA LEU A 207 -23.62 12.66 10.22
C LEU A 207 -24.78 12.70 9.23
N GLN A 208 -25.06 13.90 8.71
CA GLN A 208 -26.04 14.08 7.64
C GLN A 208 -25.41 14.82 6.46
N PHE A 209 -25.35 14.15 5.33
CA PHE A 209 -24.88 14.72 4.07
C PHE A 209 -26.00 14.66 3.04
N PRO A 210 -26.23 15.73 2.26
CA PRO A 210 -27.12 15.67 1.12
C PRO A 210 -26.73 14.56 0.13
N PRO A 211 -27.71 13.85 -0.46
CA PRO A 211 -27.41 12.76 -1.41
C PRO A 211 -26.52 13.18 -2.58
N GLU A 212 -26.71 14.38 -3.11
CA GLU A 212 -25.90 14.94 -4.19
C GLU A 212 -24.43 15.13 -3.79
N VAL A 213 -24.14 15.41 -2.52
CA VAL A 213 -22.77 15.52 -1.99
C VAL A 213 -22.09 14.15 -1.96
N ILE A 214 -22.81 13.12 -1.50
CA ILE A 214 -22.32 11.73 -1.47
C ILE A 214 -22.02 11.25 -2.89
N ASP A 215 -22.97 11.49 -3.80
CA ASP A 215 -22.82 11.10 -5.21
C ASP A 215 -21.63 11.79 -5.85
N TYR A 216 -21.48 13.10 -5.66
CA TYR A 216 -20.37 13.86 -6.17
C TYR A 216 -19.00 13.35 -5.64
N ILE A 217 -18.88 13.10 -4.33
CA ILE A 217 -17.65 12.56 -3.75
C ILE A 217 -17.33 11.20 -4.36
N ALA A 218 -18.30 10.29 -4.41
CA ALA A 218 -18.10 8.93 -4.93
C ALA A 218 -17.69 8.90 -6.40
N GLU A 219 -18.17 9.81 -7.22
CA GLU A 219 -17.87 9.89 -8.64
C GLU A 219 -16.48 10.49 -8.92
N ASN A 220 -16.07 11.48 -8.13
CA ASN A 220 -14.85 12.24 -8.38
C ASN A 220 -13.64 11.76 -7.58
N VAL A 221 -13.81 10.94 -6.52
CA VAL A 221 -12.73 10.40 -5.69
C VAL A 221 -12.65 8.90 -5.89
N GLY A 222 -11.73 8.47 -6.73
CA GLY A 222 -11.67 7.08 -7.21
C GLY A 222 -10.50 6.25 -6.69
N ASN A 223 -9.53 6.87 -6.02
CA ASN A 223 -8.24 6.22 -5.80
C ASN A 223 -8.24 5.27 -4.62
N SER A 224 -8.73 5.69 -3.46
CA SER A 224 -8.74 4.86 -2.27
C SER A 224 -9.93 5.15 -1.34
N VAL A 225 -10.27 4.19 -0.48
CA VAL A 225 -11.27 4.40 0.59
C VAL A 225 -10.76 5.40 1.62
N ARG A 226 -9.43 5.44 1.88
CA ARG A 226 -8.83 6.43 2.79
C ARG A 226 -9.07 7.86 2.32
N ASP A 227 -9.03 8.10 1.00
CA ASP A 227 -9.28 9.44 0.44
C ASP A 227 -10.73 9.83 0.60
N LEU A 228 -11.67 8.88 0.43
CA LEU A 228 -13.09 9.11 0.71
C LEU A 228 -13.31 9.52 2.18
N GLU A 229 -12.70 8.79 3.11
CA GLU A 229 -12.78 9.09 4.54
C GLU A 229 -12.15 10.45 4.87
N GLY A 230 -10.98 10.75 4.31
CA GLY A 230 -10.30 12.03 4.48
C GLY A 230 -11.11 13.22 4.00
N ILE A 231 -11.84 13.06 2.89
CA ILE A 231 -12.75 14.09 2.37
C ILE A 231 -13.96 14.29 3.29
N VAL A 232 -14.57 13.23 3.77
CA VAL A 232 -15.68 13.32 4.75
C VAL A 232 -15.22 14.10 5.99
N ILE A 233 -14.07 13.74 6.55
CA ILE A 233 -13.49 14.44 7.72
C ILE A 233 -13.24 15.91 7.40
N SER A 234 -12.70 16.22 6.22
CA SER A 234 -12.40 17.59 5.81
C SER A 234 -13.66 18.44 5.63
N ILE A 235 -14.72 17.87 5.03
CA ILE A 235 -16.03 18.54 4.89
C ILE A 235 -16.63 18.83 6.27
N MET A 236 -16.59 17.85 7.16
CA MET A 236 -17.07 17.97 8.53
C MET A 236 -16.34 19.08 9.30
N ALA A 237 -15.00 19.07 9.25
CA ALA A 237 -14.19 20.08 9.90
C ALA A 237 -14.54 21.50 9.39
N HIS A 238 -14.70 21.66 8.08
CA HIS A 238 -15.10 22.93 7.48
C HIS A 238 -16.51 23.36 7.92
N SER A 239 -17.49 22.45 7.88
CA SER A 239 -18.85 22.73 8.32
C SER A 239 -18.89 23.18 9.78
N THR A 240 -18.20 22.46 10.66
CA THR A 240 -18.17 22.77 12.11
C THR A 240 -17.44 24.07 12.42
N ILE A 241 -16.24 24.29 11.86
CA ILE A 241 -15.41 25.47 12.16
C ILE A 241 -16.06 26.76 11.66
N TYR A 242 -16.65 26.72 10.47
CA TYR A 242 -17.24 27.90 9.84
C TYR A 242 -18.76 28.02 10.06
N ASN A 243 -19.36 27.08 10.83
CA ASN A 243 -20.80 27.01 11.08
C ASN A 243 -21.64 27.13 9.78
N LYS A 244 -21.20 26.35 8.75
CA LYS A 244 -21.85 26.31 7.43
C LYS A 244 -22.50 24.97 7.20
N GLU A 245 -23.63 24.98 6.53
CA GLU A 245 -24.27 23.74 6.06
C GLU A 245 -23.39 23.02 5.07
N ILE A 246 -23.51 21.68 5.05
CA ILE A 246 -22.84 20.82 4.07
C ILE A 246 -23.63 20.90 2.77
N ASP A 247 -23.04 21.53 1.76
CA ASP A 247 -23.61 21.67 0.44
C ASP A 247 -22.65 21.17 -0.66
N LEU A 248 -23.15 21.13 -1.88
CA LEU A 248 -22.36 20.68 -3.03
C LEU A 248 -21.19 21.61 -3.33
N GLU A 249 -21.30 22.91 -3.10
CA GLU A 249 -20.23 23.88 -3.34
C GLU A 249 -19.04 23.63 -2.39
N LEU A 250 -19.32 23.40 -1.13
CA LEU A 250 -18.30 23.01 -0.14
C LEU A 250 -17.60 21.72 -0.53
N ALA A 251 -18.36 20.69 -0.91
CA ALA A 251 -17.85 19.43 -1.36
C ALA A 251 -16.94 19.58 -2.59
N GLN A 252 -17.40 20.31 -3.60
CA GLN A 252 -16.61 20.59 -4.81
C GLN A 252 -15.29 21.29 -4.51
N ARG A 253 -15.32 22.26 -3.62
CA ARG A 253 -14.12 23.00 -3.21
C ARG A 253 -13.10 22.12 -2.50
N ILE A 254 -13.55 21.22 -1.62
CA ILE A 254 -12.67 20.31 -0.87
C ILE A 254 -12.13 19.21 -1.77
N VAL A 255 -13.00 18.55 -2.54
CA VAL A 255 -12.61 17.48 -3.48
C VAL A 255 -11.58 17.99 -4.49
N ARG A 256 -11.79 19.18 -5.08
CA ARG A 256 -10.79 19.77 -6.00
C ARG A 256 -9.43 19.97 -5.35
N LYS A 257 -9.35 20.35 -4.07
CA LYS A 257 -8.07 20.49 -3.37
C LYS A 257 -7.38 19.13 -3.21
N VAL A 258 -8.10 18.09 -2.82
CA VAL A 258 -7.55 16.75 -2.60
C VAL A 258 -7.17 16.10 -3.93
N VAL A 259 -8.07 16.08 -4.90
CA VAL A 259 -7.84 15.47 -6.23
C VAL A 259 -6.76 16.23 -7.02
N ASN A 260 -6.69 17.55 -6.92
CA ASN A 260 -5.62 18.33 -7.57
C ASN A 260 -4.26 18.22 -6.84
N CYS A 261 -4.24 17.89 -5.55
CA CYS A 261 -2.99 17.51 -4.87
C CYS A 261 -2.49 16.13 -5.30
N GLU A 262 -3.38 15.27 -5.75
CA GLU A 262 -3.09 13.97 -6.37
C GLU A 262 -2.98 14.06 -7.90
N SER A 263 -2.93 15.30 -8.47
CA SER A 263 -2.82 15.50 -9.90
C SER A 263 -1.71 14.62 -10.45
N LYS A 264 -2.10 13.67 -11.27
CA LYS A 264 -1.33 12.77 -12.13
C LYS A 264 0.18 12.92 -11.91
N SER A 265 0.80 11.92 -11.31
CA SER A 265 2.26 11.85 -11.29
C SER A 265 2.75 12.09 -12.71
N ILE A 266 3.44 13.22 -12.90
CA ILE A 266 4.03 13.57 -14.19
C ILE A 266 4.90 12.39 -14.62
N THR A 267 4.54 11.73 -15.71
CA THR A 267 5.30 10.60 -16.24
C THR A 267 6.50 11.08 -17.05
N ILE A 268 7.49 10.22 -17.25
CA ILE A 268 8.63 10.55 -18.14
C ILE A 268 8.13 10.78 -19.57
N ASP A 269 7.12 10.09 -20.02
CA ASP A 269 6.54 10.25 -21.36
C ASP A 269 5.85 11.61 -21.53
N ASP A 270 5.16 12.10 -20.49
CA ASP A 270 4.59 13.46 -20.46
C ASP A 270 5.68 14.52 -20.56
N ILE A 271 6.79 14.32 -19.81
CA ILE A 271 7.95 15.23 -19.86
C ILE A 271 8.56 15.24 -21.26
N ILE A 272 8.83 14.06 -21.83
CA ILE A 272 9.41 13.94 -23.18
C ILE A 272 8.50 14.63 -24.19
N THR A 273 7.20 14.34 -24.16
CA THR A 273 6.23 14.89 -25.09
C THR A 273 6.16 16.42 -25.00
N THR A 274 6.09 16.96 -23.77
CA THR A 274 6.01 18.41 -23.56
C THR A 274 7.29 19.12 -24.01
N VAL A 275 8.46 18.58 -23.66
CA VAL A 275 9.75 19.14 -24.06
C VAL A 275 9.94 19.06 -25.58
N CYS A 276 9.66 17.91 -26.20
CA CYS A 276 9.77 17.75 -27.65
C CYS A 276 8.83 18.70 -28.40
N LYS A 277 7.60 18.85 -27.94
CA LYS A 277 6.64 19.81 -28.52
C LYS A 277 7.14 21.25 -28.45
N HIS A 278 7.76 21.65 -27.35
CA HIS A 278 8.34 23.00 -27.19
C HIS A 278 9.48 23.26 -28.20
N PHE A 279 10.33 22.26 -28.45
CA PHE A 279 11.45 22.38 -29.40
C PHE A 279 11.07 22.01 -30.86
N GLY A 280 9.79 21.69 -31.14
CA GLY A 280 9.36 21.24 -32.47
C GLY A 280 10.01 19.93 -32.92
N LEU A 281 10.30 19.02 -31.97
CA LEU A 281 10.95 17.76 -32.21
C LEU A 281 9.94 16.59 -32.08
N GLU A 282 10.19 15.51 -32.80
CA GLU A 282 9.49 14.25 -32.56
C GLU A 282 10.02 13.58 -31.27
N ASN A 283 9.17 12.90 -30.52
CA ASN A 283 9.53 12.21 -29.27
C ASN A 283 10.70 11.22 -29.47
N ALA A 284 10.77 10.55 -30.62
CA ALA A 284 11.86 9.66 -30.98
C ALA A 284 13.22 10.36 -31.05
N ALA A 285 13.28 11.67 -31.33
CA ALA A 285 14.52 12.41 -31.48
C ALA A 285 15.36 12.42 -30.19
N ILE A 286 14.71 12.42 -29.02
CA ILE A 286 15.37 12.40 -27.70
C ILE A 286 16.22 11.11 -27.51
N HIS A 287 15.76 10.00 -28.07
CA HIS A 287 16.43 8.69 -27.95
C HIS A 287 17.56 8.49 -28.95
N THR A 288 17.70 9.37 -29.95
CA THR A 288 18.75 9.28 -30.97
C THR A 288 20.15 9.64 -30.41
N LYS A 289 21.20 9.25 -31.13
CA LYS A 289 22.60 9.68 -30.86
C LYS A 289 22.90 11.09 -31.44
N SER A 290 21.89 11.84 -31.84
CA SER A 290 22.05 13.18 -32.44
C SER A 290 22.80 14.13 -31.48
N ARG A 291 23.74 14.90 -32.04
CA ARG A 291 24.47 15.97 -31.34
C ARG A 291 24.01 17.37 -31.74
N LYS A 292 22.89 17.49 -32.48
CA LYS A 292 22.29 18.79 -32.80
C LYS A 292 21.95 19.52 -31.51
N ARG A 293 22.24 20.81 -31.45
CA ARG A 293 22.11 21.65 -30.24
C ARG A 293 20.72 21.53 -29.62
N GLU A 294 19.67 21.62 -30.42
CA GLU A 294 18.27 21.54 -29.99
C GLU A 294 17.93 20.20 -29.33
N VAL A 295 18.37 19.07 -29.93
CA VAL A 295 18.14 17.73 -29.39
C VAL A 295 18.89 17.50 -28.08
N VAL A 296 20.11 18.03 -27.99
CA VAL A 296 20.93 17.93 -26.74
C VAL A 296 20.29 18.73 -25.62
N GLN A 297 19.86 19.97 -25.93
CA GLN A 297 19.21 20.85 -24.96
C GLN A 297 17.87 20.27 -24.50
N ALA A 298 17.02 19.79 -25.42
CA ALA A 298 15.77 19.10 -25.08
C ALA A 298 16.01 17.89 -24.16
N ARG A 299 17.01 17.07 -24.47
CA ARG A 299 17.37 15.91 -23.66
C ARG A 299 17.83 16.30 -22.25
N GLN A 300 18.65 17.36 -22.11
CA GLN A 300 19.12 17.85 -20.81
C GLN A 300 17.96 18.42 -19.98
N ILE A 301 17.06 19.18 -20.60
CA ILE A 301 15.87 19.70 -19.93
C ILE A 301 14.96 18.57 -19.50
N ALA A 302 14.70 17.57 -20.36
CA ALA A 302 13.90 16.42 -20.00
C ALA A 302 14.48 15.64 -18.80
N MET A 303 15.79 15.42 -18.77
CA MET A 303 16.47 14.79 -17.61
C MET A 303 16.36 15.62 -16.34
N TYR A 304 16.50 16.94 -16.42
CA TYR A 304 16.34 17.85 -15.29
C TYR A 304 14.92 17.84 -14.74
N LEU A 305 13.92 17.92 -15.61
CA LEU A 305 12.50 17.86 -15.21
C LEU A 305 12.11 16.48 -14.64
N ALA A 306 12.60 15.39 -15.23
CA ALA A 306 12.39 14.05 -14.72
C ALA A 306 12.95 13.88 -13.30
N LYS A 307 14.14 14.45 -13.02
CA LYS A 307 14.73 14.40 -11.68
C LYS A 307 13.94 15.19 -10.63
N ASN A 308 13.27 16.27 -11.04
CA ASN A 308 12.52 17.15 -10.13
C ASN A 308 11.05 16.75 -9.96
N HIS A 309 10.48 15.99 -10.88
CA HIS A 309 9.05 15.67 -10.92
C HIS A 309 8.74 14.18 -10.81
N THR A 310 9.76 13.31 -10.74
CA THR A 310 9.58 11.86 -10.58
C THR A 310 10.51 11.30 -9.51
N ASP A 311 10.13 10.17 -8.90
CA ASP A 311 10.93 9.47 -7.89
C ASP A 311 11.99 8.52 -8.48
N PHE A 312 12.21 8.58 -9.80
CA PHE A 312 13.18 7.70 -10.46
C PHE A 312 14.64 8.04 -10.11
N SER A 313 15.44 7.00 -9.95
CA SER A 313 16.88 7.16 -9.80
C SER A 313 17.51 7.76 -11.07
N THR A 314 18.63 8.46 -10.92
CA THR A 314 19.37 9.04 -12.07
C THR A 314 19.78 7.99 -13.11
N ALA A 315 20.10 6.78 -12.68
CA ALA A 315 20.37 5.66 -13.58
C ALA A 315 19.13 5.29 -14.43
N LYS A 316 17.95 5.20 -13.78
CA LYS A 316 16.68 4.89 -14.46
C LYS A 316 16.28 6.01 -15.42
N ILE A 317 16.43 7.28 -15.02
CA ILE A 317 16.17 8.44 -15.88
C ILE A 317 17.09 8.40 -17.13
N GLY A 318 18.38 8.12 -16.95
CA GLY A 318 19.31 8.02 -18.07
C GLY A 318 18.92 6.93 -19.06
N THR A 319 18.53 5.76 -18.58
CA THR A 319 18.04 4.66 -19.44
C THR A 319 16.80 5.06 -20.23
N LEU A 320 15.83 5.74 -19.57
CA LEU A 320 14.58 6.13 -20.20
C LEU A 320 14.70 7.36 -21.11
N ILE A 321 15.66 8.27 -20.87
CA ILE A 321 15.86 9.48 -21.67
C ILE A 321 17.18 9.38 -22.43
N GLY A 322 17.16 8.75 -23.60
CA GLY A 322 18.26 8.71 -24.55
C GLY A 322 19.33 7.65 -24.23
N ASN A 323 19.03 6.66 -23.42
CA ASN A 323 19.93 5.55 -23.04
C ASN A 323 21.32 6.05 -22.59
N LYS A 324 21.35 6.92 -21.58
CA LYS A 324 22.53 7.55 -21.02
C LYS A 324 22.83 7.02 -19.60
N ASP A 325 24.09 7.14 -19.19
CA ASP A 325 24.51 6.79 -17.85
C ASP A 325 24.06 7.84 -16.79
N HIS A 326 24.16 7.48 -15.52
CA HIS A 326 23.79 8.35 -14.40
C HIS A 326 24.65 9.63 -14.33
N ALA A 327 25.93 9.57 -14.75
CA ALA A 327 26.83 10.72 -14.75
C ALA A 327 26.37 11.78 -15.75
N THR A 328 25.90 11.36 -16.94
CA THR A 328 25.30 12.23 -17.95
C THR A 328 24.06 12.96 -17.40
N VAL A 329 23.18 12.25 -16.66
CA VAL A 329 21.99 12.86 -16.04
C VAL A 329 22.38 13.89 -14.98
N LEU A 330 23.34 13.56 -14.11
CA LEU A 330 23.84 14.51 -13.10
C LEU A 330 24.46 15.75 -13.73
N HIS A 331 25.25 15.57 -14.78
CA HIS A 331 25.82 16.69 -15.53
C HIS A 331 24.75 17.56 -16.18
N ALA A 332 23.73 16.95 -16.81
CA ALA A 332 22.61 17.67 -17.39
C ALA A 332 21.88 18.51 -16.35
N CYS A 333 21.56 17.93 -15.19
CA CYS A 333 20.88 18.64 -14.09
C CYS A 333 21.72 19.82 -13.58
N LYS A 334 23.02 19.66 -13.44
CA LYS A 334 23.93 20.74 -13.02
C LYS A 334 23.97 21.87 -14.06
N THR A 335 24.11 21.53 -15.34
CA THR A 335 24.15 22.49 -16.46
C THR A 335 22.87 23.31 -16.53
N ILE A 336 21.69 22.67 -16.49
CA ILE A 336 20.39 23.35 -16.54
C ILE A 336 20.20 24.25 -15.32
N LYS A 337 20.59 23.79 -14.13
CA LYS A 337 20.51 24.62 -12.92
C LYS A 337 21.36 25.87 -13.02
N GLN A 338 22.59 25.75 -13.47
CA GLN A 338 23.50 26.90 -13.67
C GLN A 338 22.97 27.88 -14.73
N LEU A 339 22.46 27.39 -15.85
CA LEU A 339 21.88 28.22 -16.90
C LEU A 339 20.64 28.98 -16.38
N LYS A 340 19.77 28.34 -15.58
CA LYS A 340 18.63 29.01 -14.92
C LYS A 340 19.04 30.15 -13.99
N GLU A 341 20.21 30.06 -13.36
CA GLU A 341 20.71 31.10 -12.44
C GLU A 341 21.26 32.30 -13.19
N VAL A 342 21.91 32.09 -14.35
CA VAL A 342 22.64 33.13 -15.10
C VAL A 342 21.79 33.77 -16.19
N ASP A 343 20.95 32.99 -16.88
CA ASP A 343 20.20 33.44 -18.05
C ASP A 343 18.70 33.56 -17.73
N LYS A 344 18.20 34.81 -17.71
CA LYS A 344 16.78 35.12 -17.43
C LYS A 344 15.85 34.60 -18.54
N SER A 345 16.31 34.61 -19.80
CA SER A 345 15.52 34.11 -20.93
C SER A 345 15.37 32.59 -20.85
N PHE A 346 16.47 31.91 -20.56
CA PHE A 346 16.44 30.44 -20.36
C PHE A 346 15.60 30.03 -19.15
N ARG A 347 15.61 30.82 -18.07
CA ARG A 347 14.72 30.60 -16.94
C ARG A 347 13.25 30.68 -17.33
N ALA A 348 12.87 31.71 -18.08
CA ALA A 348 11.51 31.88 -18.56
C ALA A 348 11.06 30.70 -19.46
N GLU A 349 11.95 30.24 -20.34
CA GLU A 349 11.73 29.05 -21.18
C GLU A 349 11.43 27.78 -20.35
N ILE A 350 12.25 27.51 -19.33
CA ILE A 350 12.02 26.36 -18.43
C ILE A 350 10.72 26.50 -17.65
N ASP A 351 10.39 27.69 -17.18
CA ASP A 351 9.17 27.94 -16.41
C ASP A 351 7.91 27.82 -17.29
N GLU A 352 8.01 28.16 -18.57
CA GLU A 352 6.96 27.94 -19.59
C GLU A 352 6.74 26.44 -19.82
N ILE A 353 7.81 25.66 -20.03
CA ILE A 353 7.74 24.20 -20.18
C ILE A 353 7.13 23.56 -18.92
N GLN A 354 7.53 23.97 -17.73
CA GLN A 354 6.96 23.47 -16.47
C GLN A 354 5.47 23.81 -16.32
N THR A 355 5.06 25.00 -16.80
CA THR A 355 3.65 25.42 -16.79
C THR A 355 2.83 24.60 -17.78
N ALA A 356 3.37 24.36 -18.98
CA ALA A 356 2.74 23.50 -19.97
C ALA A 356 2.61 22.07 -19.49
N LEU A 357 3.62 21.54 -18.82
CA LEU A 357 3.62 20.21 -18.23
C LEU A 357 2.53 20.04 -17.15
N LYS A 358 2.28 21.08 -16.35
CA LYS A 358 1.22 21.11 -15.32
C LYS A 358 -0.18 21.31 -15.91
N LYS A 359 -0.32 21.93 -17.08
CA LYS A 359 -1.61 22.19 -17.75
C LYS A 359 -2.04 21.04 -18.68
N GLY A 360 -1.11 20.25 -19.18
CA GLY A 360 -1.37 19.11 -20.07
C GLY A 360 -1.77 17.83 -19.32
N ASN A 361 -1.73 17.89 -18.04
CA ASN A 361 -2.20 16.89 -17.09
C ASN A 361 -3.40 17.47 -16.33
#